data_2bbcf04d50264dc9a49c348f96996983
#
_entry.id   2bbcf04d50264dc9a49c348f96996983
#
_cell.length_a   1.000
_cell.length_b   1.000
_cell.length_c   1.000
_cell.angle_alpha   90.00
_cell.angle_beta   90.00
_cell.angle_gamma   90.00
#
_symmetry.space_group_name_H-M   'P 1'
#
loop_
_entity.id
_entity.type
_entity.pdbx_description
1 polymer ?
#
loop_
_entity_poly.entity_id
_entity_poly.type
_entity_poly.pdbx_seq_one_letter_code
_entity_poly.pdbx_strand_id
1 'polypeptide(L)'
;MPPGRSGLVLNYSLPIPKGLRDLPAKNHLGILPTSGNMGADGGRRGGDSPSAKPSPEFEAPYQPGPVGRAGRQVPGVTSRRSGGRPDLAAITLAASREAGGVPPGLLGDYLPAVVDAFGSGRRLSAAELAGYARSGEQAAEGGVALGGLVDLYLSATWRLWRELPLDTDSLTVLRAAVLAVLHAADDAVAAAASGFERAYASVARRDEAERREFFEDLLSGRGAVADLLNRGERLGLRLAGPHQVMVVGSTDSDGSVSLAGVHIDAVIAEAAAPYSSLVVSRRGRLVVIMGSAGGDEAAAVAQALAAALARQAEGRSGGAREPGPAGPPPWRIALGRSYPGPSGVVRSHDEAADALDVAQRLGLSDEVVRAADLLIYQVLLRDRAAITDLVQTLLTPLARARGGAAPLLATLDAYYARGGVAVAAARDLHLSVRAVTYRLARVRELTGRDPADPADALALQVAVIGARMLDWPAIPLERE
;
A
#
# COMPACT_ATOMS: atom_id res chain seq x y z
N MET A 1 -39.80 -32.76 51.83
CA MET A 1 -39.89 -32.02 50.57
C MET A 1 -38.71 -31.04 50.53
N PRO A 2 -37.65 -31.24 49.69
CA PRO A 2 -36.60 -30.26 49.44
C PRO A 2 -36.99 -29.42 48.21
N PRO A 3 -36.56 -28.12 48.14
CA PRO A 3 -36.87 -27.21 47.08
C PRO A 3 -36.04 -27.48 45.82
N GLY A 4 -36.69 -27.24 44.67
CA GLY A 4 -36.15 -27.51 43.35
C GLY A 4 -34.89 -26.70 43.00
N ARG A 5 -33.94 -27.37 42.40
CA ARG A 5 -32.79 -26.77 41.74
C ARG A 5 -33.25 -26.21 40.39
N SER A 6 -33.40 -24.89 40.31
CA SER A 6 -33.46 -24.17 39.06
C SER A 6 -32.05 -24.20 38.43
N GLY A 7 -31.87 -25.07 37.44
CA GLY A 7 -30.66 -25.09 36.62
C GLY A 7 -30.58 -23.84 35.77
N LEU A 8 -29.68 -22.91 36.12
CA LEU A 8 -29.26 -21.86 35.22
C LEU A 8 -28.47 -22.52 34.06
N VAL A 9 -29.12 -22.67 32.94
CA VAL A 9 -28.44 -23.01 31.68
C VAL A 9 -27.69 -21.75 31.24
N LEU A 10 -26.44 -21.64 31.64
CA LEU A 10 -25.49 -20.65 31.10
C LEU A 10 -25.17 -21.10 29.67
N ASN A 11 -25.83 -20.46 28.69
CA ASN A 11 -25.46 -20.54 27.29
C ASN A 11 -24.13 -19.76 27.10
N TYR A 12 -23.02 -20.45 27.24
CA TYR A 12 -21.70 -19.92 26.85
C TYR A 12 -21.54 -20.01 25.32
N SER A 13 -22.24 -19.14 24.59
CA SER A 13 -21.84 -18.84 23.22
C SER A 13 -20.70 -17.83 23.31
N LEU A 14 -19.48 -18.26 22.98
CA LEU A 14 -18.37 -17.32 22.76
C LEU A 14 -18.80 -16.29 21.71
N PRO A 15 -18.60 -14.98 21.94
CA PRO A 15 -18.94 -13.96 20.95
C PRO A 15 -18.07 -14.19 19.71
N ILE A 16 -18.70 -14.66 18.63
CA ILE A 16 -18.07 -14.78 17.31
C ILE A 16 -18.11 -13.39 16.69
N PRO A 17 -16.96 -12.80 16.26
CA PRO A 17 -16.93 -11.56 15.51
C PRO A 17 -17.91 -11.60 14.33
N LYS A 18 -18.55 -10.45 14.00
CA LYS A 18 -19.58 -10.38 12.95
C LYS A 18 -19.11 -10.98 11.61
N GLY A 19 -17.85 -10.79 11.25
CA GLY A 19 -17.25 -11.32 10.03
C GLY A 19 -17.13 -12.86 9.97
N LEU A 20 -17.17 -13.57 11.09
CA LEU A 20 -17.20 -15.03 11.13
C LEU A 20 -18.59 -15.60 10.88
N ARG A 21 -19.65 -14.81 11.07
CA ARG A 21 -21.03 -15.25 10.85
C ARG A 21 -21.40 -15.32 9.37
N ASP A 22 -20.70 -14.58 8.51
CA ASP A 22 -21.04 -14.37 7.10
C ASP A 22 -20.06 -15.04 6.11
N LEU A 23 -19.15 -15.89 6.59
CA LEU A 23 -18.20 -16.59 5.73
C LEU A 23 -18.90 -17.73 4.95
N PRO A 24 -18.94 -17.67 3.60
CA PRO A 24 -19.28 -18.84 2.80
C PRO A 24 -18.19 -19.89 2.98
N ALA A 25 -18.59 -21.14 3.21
CA ALA A 25 -17.68 -22.28 3.22
C ALA A 25 -16.94 -22.34 1.87
N LYS A 26 -15.67 -21.94 1.84
CA LYS A 26 -14.84 -22.04 0.62
C LYS A 26 -14.54 -23.51 0.37
N ASN A 27 -15.28 -24.13 -0.56
CA ASN A 27 -14.94 -25.42 -1.14
C ASN A 27 -13.71 -25.23 -2.05
N HIS A 28 -12.52 -25.41 -1.51
CA HIS A 28 -11.32 -25.68 -2.30
C HIS A 28 -11.23 -27.18 -2.61
N LEU A 29 -12.08 -27.66 -3.51
CA LEU A 29 -11.86 -28.90 -4.24
C LEU A 29 -12.05 -28.57 -5.72
N GLY A 30 -10.92 -28.26 -6.39
CA GLY A 30 -10.83 -28.25 -7.82
C GLY A 30 -11.04 -29.67 -8.36
N ILE A 31 -12.24 -29.99 -8.78
CA ILE A 31 -12.52 -31.15 -9.63
C ILE A 31 -12.52 -30.63 -11.05
N LEU A 32 -11.48 -31.01 -11.80
CA LEU A 32 -11.44 -30.90 -13.26
C LEU A 32 -12.59 -31.75 -13.85
N PRO A 33 -13.40 -31.25 -14.77
CA PRO A 33 -14.33 -32.07 -15.51
C PRO A 33 -13.55 -32.88 -16.57
N THR A 34 -13.62 -34.20 -16.44
CA THR A 34 -13.20 -35.15 -17.48
C THR A 34 -14.10 -35.02 -18.72
N SER A 35 -13.43 -34.97 -19.84
CA SER A 35 -13.95 -35.05 -21.19
C SER A 35 -14.92 -36.22 -21.43
N GLY A 36 -15.99 -35.98 -22.17
CA GLY A 36 -16.91 -36.96 -22.72
C GLY A 36 -17.70 -36.38 -23.89
N ASN A 37 -17.17 -36.38 -25.00
CA ASN A 37 -17.44 -37.06 -26.29
C ASN A 37 -18.76 -36.71 -27.03
N MET A 38 -18.54 -36.45 -28.32
CA MET A 38 -19.32 -36.71 -29.56
C MET A 38 -20.49 -35.85 -29.94
N GLY A 39 -20.33 -35.33 -31.18
CA GLY A 39 -21.40 -35.04 -32.11
C GLY A 39 -20.96 -34.14 -33.26
N ALA A 40 -20.66 -34.75 -34.40
CA ALA A 40 -20.30 -34.14 -35.69
C ALA A 40 -21.45 -33.30 -36.26
N ASP A 41 -21.18 -32.22 -36.94
CA ASP A 41 -21.41 -32.10 -38.41
C ASP A 41 -21.06 -30.68 -38.95
N GLY A 42 -20.42 -30.66 -40.00
CA GLY A 42 -20.39 -30.07 -41.29
C GLY A 42 -20.58 -28.53 -41.47
N GLY A 43 -19.61 -27.88 -42.13
CA GLY A 43 -19.89 -26.65 -42.84
C GLY A 43 -18.69 -25.75 -43.10
N ARG A 44 -18.04 -25.97 -44.23
CA ARG A 44 -17.01 -25.09 -44.84
C ARG A 44 -17.55 -23.68 -45.07
N ARG A 45 -16.72 -22.67 -44.82
CA ARG A 45 -16.35 -21.63 -45.79
C ARG A 45 -15.32 -20.66 -45.18
N GLY A 46 -14.30 -20.38 -45.99
CA GLY A 46 -13.19 -19.52 -45.72
C GLY A 46 -13.52 -18.03 -45.66
N GLY A 47 -12.62 -17.27 -45.09
CA GLY A 47 -12.70 -15.81 -45.02
C GLY A 47 -11.49 -15.31 -44.23
N ASP A 48 -10.60 -14.66 -44.90
CA ASP A 48 -9.39 -13.96 -44.54
C ASP A 48 -9.35 -13.36 -43.12
N SER A 49 -8.26 -13.67 -42.43
CA SER A 49 -7.80 -12.96 -41.22
C SER A 49 -7.00 -11.71 -41.61
N PRO A 50 -7.35 -10.51 -41.17
CA PRO A 50 -6.41 -9.40 -41.18
C PRO A 50 -5.51 -9.48 -39.97
N SER A 51 -4.22 -9.44 -40.29
CA SER A 51 -3.05 -9.33 -39.40
C SER A 51 -3.28 -8.35 -38.21
N ALA A 52 -3.13 -8.88 -37.02
CA ALA A 52 -3.04 -8.10 -35.78
C ALA A 52 -1.73 -7.30 -35.78
N LYS A 53 -1.83 -5.97 -35.69
CA LYS A 53 -0.71 -5.09 -35.37
C LYS A 53 -0.29 -5.32 -33.92
N PRO A 54 1.01 -5.37 -33.62
CA PRO A 54 1.50 -5.46 -32.25
C PRO A 54 1.20 -4.14 -31.51
N SER A 55 0.82 -4.27 -30.23
CA SER A 55 0.67 -3.19 -29.26
C SER A 55 2.00 -2.45 -29.06
N PRO A 56 1.99 -1.16 -28.75
CA PRO A 56 3.23 -0.41 -28.53
C PRO A 56 3.94 -0.92 -27.28
N GLU A 57 5.17 -1.39 -27.49
CA GLU A 57 6.12 -1.69 -26.44
C GLU A 57 6.40 -0.43 -25.60
N PHE A 58 6.42 -0.61 -24.29
CA PHE A 58 6.86 0.38 -23.32
C PHE A 58 8.30 0.76 -23.65
N GLU A 59 8.53 1.98 -24.14
CA GLU A 59 9.85 2.52 -24.35
C GLU A 59 10.62 2.59 -23.03
N ALA A 60 11.77 1.94 -23.01
CA ALA A 60 12.77 2.05 -21.96
C ALA A 60 13.24 3.51 -21.80
N PRO A 61 13.74 3.92 -20.62
CA PRO A 61 14.18 5.30 -20.39
C PRO A 61 15.27 5.67 -21.40
N TYR A 62 15.07 6.81 -22.03
CA TYR A 62 15.97 7.44 -23.01
C TYR A 62 17.41 7.49 -22.47
N GLN A 63 18.29 6.71 -23.05
CA GLN A 63 19.74 6.84 -22.89
C GLN A 63 20.27 7.73 -24.01
N PRO A 64 20.90 8.88 -23.71
CA PRO A 64 21.52 9.68 -24.74
C PRO A 64 22.70 8.93 -25.35
N GLY A 65 22.60 8.62 -26.63
CA GLY A 65 23.69 8.03 -27.41
C GLY A 65 24.88 8.95 -27.50
N PRO A 66 26.09 8.43 -27.84
CA PRO A 66 27.31 9.22 -27.88
C PRO A 66 27.22 10.33 -28.93
N VAL A 67 27.34 11.57 -28.48
CA VAL A 67 27.30 12.76 -29.31
C VAL A 67 28.57 12.80 -30.21
N GLY A 68 28.35 12.52 -31.50
CA GLY A 68 29.35 12.71 -32.52
C GLY A 68 29.77 14.19 -32.62
N ARG A 69 31.06 14.44 -32.42
CA ARG A 69 31.69 15.75 -32.68
C ARG A 69 31.54 16.14 -34.16
N ALA A 70 30.66 17.09 -34.43
CA ALA A 70 30.75 17.92 -35.64
C ALA A 70 30.04 19.25 -35.36
N GLY A 71 30.75 20.18 -34.76
CA GLY A 71 30.33 21.58 -34.69
C GLY A 71 30.35 22.16 -36.11
N ARG A 72 29.18 22.25 -36.76
CA ARG A 72 29.02 23.16 -37.91
C ARG A 72 28.79 24.54 -37.33
N GLN A 73 29.83 25.40 -37.42
CA GLN A 73 29.68 26.84 -37.21
C GLN A 73 28.60 27.36 -38.15
N VAL A 74 27.62 28.06 -37.61
CA VAL A 74 26.61 28.81 -38.37
C VAL A 74 27.31 30.08 -38.89
N PRO A 75 27.54 30.29 -40.21
CA PRO A 75 28.18 31.49 -40.70
C PRO A 75 27.18 32.63 -40.61
N GLY A 76 27.56 33.73 -39.91
CA GLY A 76 27.06 35.04 -40.24
C GLY A 76 26.12 35.74 -39.27
N VAL A 77 26.26 35.57 -37.94
CA VAL A 77 25.77 36.60 -37.02
C VAL A 77 26.94 37.47 -36.58
N THR A 78 27.33 38.42 -37.47
CA THR A 78 28.26 39.48 -37.08
C THR A 78 27.48 40.59 -36.41
N SER A 79 27.73 40.78 -35.11
CA SER A 79 27.22 41.87 -34.29
C SER A 79 27.59 43.24 -34.91
N ARG A 80 26.68 43.84 -35.68
CA ARG A 80 26.72 45.28 -35.96
C ARG A 80 26.07 46.03 -34.78
N ARG A 81 26.88 46.84 -34.11
CA ARG A 81 26.54 47.68 -32.97
C ARG A 81 25.40 48.64 -33.31
N SER A 82 24.21 48.44 -32.72
CA SER A 82 23.27 49.51 -32.32
C SER A 82 22.05 48.97 -31.51
N GLY A 83 22.11 47.75 -30.94
CA GLY A 83 21.20 47.32 -29.89
C GLY A 83 21.98 47.14 -28.59
N GLY A 84 21.54 47.72 -27.49
CA GLY A 84 22.18 47.55 -26.19
C GLY A 84 22.24 46.06 -25.81
N ARG A 85 23.31 45.65 -25.12
CA ARG A 85 23.43 44.29 -24.58
C ARG A 85 22.25 44.04 -23.64
N PRO A 86 21.55 42.91 -23.73
CA PRO A 86 20.41 42.65 -22.83
C PRO A 86 20.83 42.80 -21.35
N ASP A 87 20.01 43.47 -20.57
CA ASP A 87 20.23 43.58 -19.12
C ASP A 87 19.81 42.28 -18.41
N LEU A 88 20.78 41.35 -18.36
CA LEU A 88 20.53 40.02 -17.77
C LEU A 88 20.14 40.08 -16.30
N ALA A 89 20.60 41.10 -15.55
CA ALA A 89 20.23 41.25 -14.14
C ALA A 89 18.78 41.68 -13.99
N ALA A 90 18.32 42.64 -14.81
CA ALA A 90 16.90 43.04 -14.82
C ALA A 90 15.99 41.90 -15.23
N ILE A 91 16.37 41.12 -16.26
CA ILE A 91 15.64 39.92 -16.70
C ILE A 91 15.54 38.90 -15.58
N THR A 92 16.65 38.58 -14.89
CA THR A 92 16.70 37.64 -13.77
C THR A 92 15.74 38.03 -12.64
N LEU A 93 15.75 39.31 -12.22
CA LEU A 93 14.86 39.81 -11.17
C LEU A 93 13.40 39.81 -11.59
N ALA A 94 13.12 40.12 -12.86
CA ALA A 94 11.75 40.10 -13.37
C ALA A 94 11.21 38.70 -13.47
N ALA A 95 12.01 37.71 -13.90
CA ALA A 95 11.66 36.30 -13.94
C ALA A 95 11.38 35.72 -12.54
N SER A 96 12.23 36.07 -11.56
CA SER A 96 12.06 35.70 -10.16
C SER A 96 10.69 36.16 -9.61
N ARG A 97 10.31 37.43 -9.87
CA ARG A 97 9.02 37.97 -9.41
C ARG A 97 7.82 37.24 -10.06
N GLU A 98 7.91 36.93 -11.35
CA GLU A 98 6.87 36.24 -12.09
C GLU A 98 6.72 34.78 -11.62
N ALA A 99 7.84 34.13 -11.27
CA ALA A 99 7.88 32.78 -10.70
C ALA A 99 7.48 32.73 -9.20
N GLY A 100 6.79 33.76 -8.68
CA GLY A 100 6.34 33.78 -7.28
C GLY A 100 7.42 34.10 -6.26
N GLY A 101 8.49 34.78 -6.66
CA GLY A 101 9.59 35.15 -5.77
C GLY A 101 10.65 34.07 -5.57
N VAL A 102 10.70 33.10 -6.47
CA VAL A 102 11.76 32.06 -6.48
C VAL A 102 13.14 32.73 -6.51
N PRO A 103 14.12 32.29 -5.69
CA PRO A 103 15.43 32.90 -5.61
C PRO A 103 16.11 33.04 -6.98
N PRO A 104 16.47 34.24 -7.40
CA PRO A 104 17.03 34.49 -8.74
C PRO A 104 18.39 33.80 -8.97
N GLY A 105 19.14 33.52 -7.90
CA GLY A 105 20.42 32.79 -7.95
C GLY A 105 20.30 31.36 -8.49
N LEU A 106 19.11 30.77 -8.49
CA LEU A 106 18.88 29.44 -9.06
C LEU A 106 19.01 29.38 -10.59
N LEU A 107 19.01 30.55 -11.30
CA LEU A 107 19.35 30.59 -12.70
C LEU A 107 20.87 30.43 -12.97
N GLY A 108 21.73 30.75 -12.00
CA GLY A 108 23.18 30.68 -12.21
C GLY A 108 23.60 31.41 -13.49
N ASP A 109 24.41 30.74 -14.32
CA ASP A 109 24.90 31.24 -15.60
C ASP A 109 23.97 30.95 -16.80
N TYR A 110 22.68 30.67 -16.54
CA TYR A 110 21.73 30.25 -17.57
C TYR A 110 21.54 31.30 -18.68
N LEU A 111 21.26 32.56 -18.32
CA LEU A 111 21.03 33.61 -19.32
C LEU A 111 22.28 33.89 -20.18
N PRO A 112 23.50 34.01 -19.65
CA PRO A 112 24.72 34.05 -20.45
C PRO A 112 24.87 32.86 -21.40
N ALA A 113 24.58 31.63 -20.94
CA ALA A 113 24.70 30.45 -21.77
C ALA A 113 23.68 30.43 -22.92
N VAL A 114 22.45 30.92 -22.69
CA VAL A 114 21.43 31.06 -23.75
C VAL A 114 21.82 32.12 -24.77
N VAL A 115 22.40 33.24 -24.34
CA VAL A 115 22.95 34.28 -25.26
C VAL A 115 24.05 33.71 -26.14
N ASP A 116 24.95 32.92 -25.56
CA ASP A 116 26.02 32.25 -26.31
C ASP A 116 25.50 31.19 -27.29
N ALA A 117 24.52 30.38 -26.84
CA ALA A 117 23.85 29.42 -27.70
C ALA A 117 23.13 30.10 -28.89
N PHE A 118 22.45 31.23 -28.64
CA PHE A 118 21.83 32.04 -29.69
C PHE A 118 22.84 32.51 -30.75
N GLY A 119 24.03 33.00 -30.34
CA GLY A 119 25.04 33.50 -31.24
C GLY A 119 25.81 32.41 -31.98
N SER A 120 26.09 31.29 -31.33
CA SER A 120 26.96 30.23 -31.87
C SER A 120 26.20 29.02 -32.45
N GLY A 121 24.90 28.84 -32.10
CA GLY A 121 24.12 27.66 -32.44
C GLY A 121 24.54 26.39 -31.68
N ARG A 122 25.41 26.51 -30.66
CA ARG A 122 25.88 25.35 -29.89
C ARG A 122 24.82 24.85 -28.90
N ARG A 123 24.92 23.58 -28.53
CA ARG A 123 24.17 23.00 -27.40
C ARG A 123 24.85 23.34 -26.07
N LEU A 124 24.09 23.27 -24.99
CA LEU A 124 24.66 23.39 -23.65
C LEU A 124 25.66 22.27 -23.38
N SER A 125 26.76 22.61 -22.72
CA SER A 125 27.80 21.64 -22.34
C SER A 125 27.35 20.80 -21.12
N ALA A 126 28.00 19.66 -20.93
CA ALA A 126 27.74 18.80 -19.75
C ALA A 126 28.02 19.52 -18.42
N ALA A 127 28.98 20.48 -18.40
CA ALA A 127 29.28 21.27 -17.20
C ALA A 127 28.17 22.27 -16.87
N GLU A 128 27.60 22.94 -17.89
CA GLU A 128 26.43 23.81 -17.74
C GLU A 128 25.21 23.03 -17.25
N LEU A 129 24.92 21.90 -17.87
CA LEU A 129 23.80 21.02 -17.45
C LEU A 129 23.97 20.51 -16.00
N ALA A 130 25.19 20.14 -15.62
CA ALA A 130 25.49 19.78 -14.23
C ALA A 130 25.30 20.96 -13.27
N GLY A 131 25.55 22.21 -13.74
CA GLY A 131 25.25 23.43 -12.98
C GLY A 131 23.76 23.58 -12.71
N TYR A 132 22.92 23.43 -13.75
CA TYR A 132 21.46 23.52 -13.60
C TYR A 132 20.87 22.39 -12.79
N ALA A 133 21.43 21.19 -12.89
CA ALA A 133 21.04 20.09 -12.00
C ALA A 133 21.31 20.42 -10.52
N ARG A 134 22.46 21.05 -10.19
CA ARG A 134 22.73 21.56 -8.83
C ARG A 134 21.77 22.67 -8.41
N SER A 135 21.38 23.55 -9.31
CA SER A 135 20.31 24.54 -9.01
C SER A 135 19.00 23.90 -8.68
N GLY A 136 18.65 22.79 -9.37
CA GLY A 136 17.49 21.96 -9.04
C GLY A 136 17.58 21.33 -7.64
N GLU A 137 18.74 20.78 -7.30
CA GLU A 137 19.01 20.22 -5.96
C GLU A 137 18.86 21.31 -4.87
N GLN A 138 19.45 22.48 -5.06
CA GLN A 138 19.33 23.62 -4.15
C GLN A 138 17.87 24.10 -4.00
N ALA A 139 17.10 24.11 -5.08
CA ALA A 139 15.68 24.47 -5.06
C ALA A 139 14.87 23.50 -4.19
N ALA A 140 15.09 22.19 -4.33
CA ALA A 140 14.43 21.17 -3.54
C ALA A 140 14.79 21.27 -2.05
N GLU A 141 16.09 21.46 -1.73
CA GLU A 141 16.59 21.66 -0.36
C GLU A 141 16.06 22.96 0.26
N GLY A 142 15.88 24.01 -0.56
CA GLY A 142 15.33 25.29 -0.14
C GLY A 142 13.79 25.34 -0.05
N GLY A 143 13.09 24.22 -0.29
CA GLY A 143 11.63 24.15 -0.23
C GLY A 143 10.92 24.87 -1.39
N VAL A 144 11.60 25.17 -2.48
CA VAL A 144 11.01 25.76 -3.69
C VAL A 144 10.21 24.68 -4.42
N ALA A 145 8.98 24.98 -4.86
CA ALA A 145 8.22 24.05 -5.67
C ALA A 145 8.83 23.87 -7.07
N LEU A 146 8.80 22.64 -7.61
CA LEU A 146 9.31 22.35 -8.96
C LEU A 146 8.68 23.26 -10.02
N GLY A 147 7.35 23.48 -9.95
CA GLY A 147 6.65 24.40 -10.87
C GLY A 147 7.23 25.79 -10.85
N GLY A 148 7.50 26.36 -9.68
CA GLY A 148 8.14 27.69 -9.55
C GLY A 148 9.56 27.73 -10.14
N LEU A 149 10.34 26.66 -9.98
CA LEU A 149 11.67 26.55 -10.61
C LEU A 149 11.56 26.53 -12.15
N VAL A 150 10.65 25.74 -12.70
CA VAL A 150 10.40 25.67 -14.15
C VAL A 150 9.93 27.04 -14.67
N ASP A 151 9.01 27.69 -13.98
CA ASP A 151 8.51 29.02 -14.33
C ASP A 151 9.64 30.07 -14.35
N LEU A 152 10.59 29.98 -13.42
CA LEU A 152 11.77 30.86 -13.37
C LEU A 152 12.60 30.74 -14.65
N TYR A 153 12.93 29.53 -15.09
CA TYR A 153 13.71 29.29 -16.31
C TYR A 153 12.96 29.72 -17.56
N LEU A 154 11.67 29.37 -17.68
CA LEU A 154 10.85 29.73 -18.84
C LEU A 154 10.60 31.24 -18.92
N SER A 155 10.31 31.89 -17.77
CA SER A 155 10.13 33.33 -17.72
C SER A 155 11.43 34.08 -18.10
N ALA A 156 12.57 33.61 -17.62
CA ALA A 156 13.87 34.15 -18.01
C ALA A 156 14.14 34.01 -19.51
N THR A 157 13.79 32.84 -20.11
CA THR A 157 14.00 32.57 -21.53
C THR A 157 13.18 33.49 -22.42
N TRP A 158 11.85 33.63 -22.20
CA TRP A 158 11.01 34.42 -23.08
C TRP A 158 11.31 35.93 -22.93
N ARG A 159 11.71 36.41 -21.73
CA ARG A 159 12.14 37.78 -21.48
C ARG A 159 13.45 38.08 -22.24
N LEU A 160 14.43 37.19 -22.13
CA LEU A 160 15.66 37.29 -22.87
C LEU A 160 15.41 37.31 -24.39
N TRP A 161 14.53 36.43 -24.90
CA TRP A 161 14.19 36.37 -26.30
C TRP A 161 13.70 37.71 -26.87
N ARG A 162 12.92 38.47 -26.09
CA ARG A 162 12.44 39.81 -26.50
C ARG A 162 13.53 40.87 -26.65
N GLU A 163 14.66 40.68 -25.99
CA GLU A 163 15.77 41.62 -25.97
C GLU A 163 16.93 41.21 -26.89
N LEU A 164 16.89 39.98 -27.43
CA LEU A 164 17.91 39.51 -28.36
C LEU A 164 17.81 40.23 -29.70
N PRO A 165 18.94 40.75 -30.25
CA PRO A 165 18.92 41.41 -31.53
C PRO A 165 18.70 40.39 -32.66
N LEU A 166 17.62 40.58 -33.41
CA LEU A 166 17.26 39.78 -34.58
C LEU A 166 17.61 40.59 -35.85
N ASP A 167 18.88 40.80 -36.10
CA ASP A 167 19.35 41.57 -37.29
C ASP A 167 19.72 40.60 -38.42
N THR A 168 18.68 39.95 -39.00
CA THR A 168 18.86 39.04 -40.12
C THR A 168 17.59 38.96 -41.00
N ASP A 169 17.79 39.13 -42.30
CA ASP A 169 16.73 38.88 -43.31
C ASP A 169 16.64 37.39 -43.72
N SER A 170 17.54 36.57 -43.20
CA SER A 170 17.57 35.14 -43.53
C SER A 170 16.69 34.31 -42.60
N LEU A 171 15.59 33.76 -43.11
CA LEU A 171 14.71 32.84 -42.44
C LEU A 171 15.44 31.60 -41.91
N THR A 172 16.48 31.14 -42.60
CA THR A 172 17.27 29.98 -42.19
C THR A 172 18.08 30.28 -40.94
N VAL A 173 18.72 31.47 -40.87
CA VAL A 173 19.49 31.91 -39.69
C VAL A 173 18.56 32.14 -38.49
N LEU A 174 17.42 32.80 -38.73
CA LEU A 174 16.41 33.03 -37.71
C LEU A 174 15.92 31.70 -37.12
N ARG A 175 15.58 30.73 -37.98
CA ARG A 175 15.12 29.40 -37.54
C ARG A 175 16.18 28.67 -36.73
N ALA A 176 17.45 28.74 -37.13
CA ALA A 176 18.54 28.12 -36.39
C ALA A 176 18.72 28.75 -35.00
N ALA A 177 18.65 30.09 -34.90
CA ALA A 177 18.72 30.80 -33.63
C ALA A 177 17.57 30.49 -32.68
N VAL A 178 16.31 30.43 -33.18
CA VAL A 178 15.15 30.01 -32.41
C VAL A 178 15.33 28.59 -31.87
N LEU A 179 15.75 27.66 -32.73
CA LEU A 179 15.98 26.27 -32.31
C LEU A 179 17.10 26.16 -31.27
N ALA A 180 18.18 26.97 -31.37
CA ALA A 180 19.24 26.97 -30.39
C ALA A 180 18.73 27.41 -29.00
N VAL A 181 17.93 28.48 -28.93
CA VAL A 181 17.35 28.97 -27.66
C VAL A 181 16.36 27.95 -27.08
N LEU A 182 15.48 27.36 -27.92
CA LEU A 182 14.51 26.35 -27.46
C LEU A 182 15.22 25.11 -26.90
N HIS A 183 16.27 24.64 -27.61
CA HIS A 183 17.04 23.50 -27.11
C HIS A 183 17.77 23.82 -25.81
N ALA A 184 18.35 25.05 -25.69
CA ALA A 184 19.02 25.44 -24.46
C ALA A 184 18.04 25.52 -23.28
N ALA A 185 16.81 26.02 -23.52
CA ALA A 185 15.77 26.07 -22.51
C ALA A 185 15.29 24.64 -22.08
N ASP A 186 15.04 23.79 -23.07
CA ASP A 186 14.63 22.39 -22.83
C ASP A 186 15.70 21.63 -22.05
N ASP A 187 16.97 21.66 -22.50
CA ASP A 187 18.07 20.99 -21.84
C ASP A 187 18.28 21.49 -20.39
N ALA A 188 18.19 22.81 -20.17
CA ALA A 188 18.40 23.41 -18.85
C ALA A 188 17.28 23.07 -17.88
N VAL A 189 16.00 23.16 -18.32
CA VAL A 189 14.83 22.81 -17.53
C VAL A 189 14.85 21.32 -17.19
N ALA A 190 15.15 20.45 -18.17
CA ALA A 190 15.26 19.01 -17.94
C ALA A 190 16.36 18.68 -16.91
N ALA A 191 17.53 19.33 -17.02
CA ALA A 191 18.62 19.15 -16.07
C ALA A 191 18.23 19.62 -14.65
N ALA A 192 17.62 20.81 -14.53
CA ALA A 192 17.16 21.34 -13.25
C ALA A 192 16.07 20.47 -12.62
N ALA A 193 15.09 20.02 -13.39
CA ALA A 193 14.05 19.11 -12.93
C ALA A 193 14.65 17.78 -12.44
N SER A 194 15.57 17.19 -13.18
CA SER A 194 16.26 15.95 -12.78
C SER A 194 17.04 16.10 -11.47
N GLY A 195 17.72 17.24 -11.28
CA GLY A 195 18.40 17.55 -10.03
C GLY A 195 17.43 17.67 -8.86
N PHE A 196 16.34 18.40 -9.09
CA PHE A 196 15.27 18.56 -8.11
C PHE A 196 14.68 17.22 -7.65
N GLU A 197 14.31 16.36 -8.61
CA GLU A 197 13.74 15.04 -8.32
C GLU A 197 14.69 14.15 -7.51
N ARG A 198 16.00 14.17 -7.84
CA ARG A 198 17.01 13.41 -7.09
C ARG A 198 17.15 13.89 -5.65
N ALA A 199 17.21 15.20 -5.43
CA ALA A 199 17.31 15.78 -4.10
C ALA A 199 16.04 15.52 -3.29
N TYR A 200 14.86 15.76 -3.88
CA TYR A 200 13.57 15.51 -3.25
C TYR A 200 13.43 14.04 -2.82
N ALA A 201 13.77 13.10 -3.70
CA ALA A 201 13.79 11.69 -3.36
C ALA A 201 14.83 11.34 -2.28
N SER A 202 15.96 12.08 -2.20
CA SER A 202 16.97 11.88 -1.15
C SER A 202 16.49 12.35 0.21
N VAL A 203 15.82 13.52 0.28
CA VAL A 203 15.21 14.04 1.51
C VAL A 203 14.13 13.08 2.00
N ALA A 204 13.21 12.69 1.13
CA ALA A 204 12.15 11.74 1.48
C ALA A 204 12.70 10.40 2.01
N ARG A 205 13.79 9.88 1.42
CA ARG A 205 14.44 8.66 1.93
C ARG A 205 15.09 8.84 3.30
N ARG A 206 15.66 10.02 3.58
CA ARG A 206 16.24 10.31 4.91
C ARG A 206 15.17 10.38 5.98
N ASP A 207 14.07 11.09 5.72
CA ASP A 207 12.94 11.21 6.63
C ASP A 207 12.33 9.84 6.93
N GLU A 208 12.14 9.01 5.91
CA GLU A 208 11.63 7.64 6.08
C GLU A 208 12.63 6.75 6.85
N ALA A 209 13.94 6.92 6.62
CA ALA A 209 14.96 6.20 7.36
C ALA A 209 14.98 6.61 8.85
N GLU A 210 14.86 7.92 9.15
CA GLU A 210 14.80 8.42 10.52
C GLU A 210 13.54 7.93 11.25
N ARG A 211 12.37 7.97 10.59
CA ARG A 211 11.11 7.42 11.12
C ARG A 211 11.23 5.94 11.42
N ARG A 212 11.86 5.17 10.50
CA ARG A 212 12.05 3.72 10.67
C ARG A 212 13.02 3.40 11.81
N GLU A 213 14.16 4.09 11.89
CA GLU A 213 15.11 3.93 12.98
C GLU A 213 14.47 4.24 14.34
N PHE A 214 13.78 5.36 14.45
CA PHE A 214 13.04 5.72 15.67
C PHE A 214 12.03 4.62 16.05
N PHE A 215 11.30 4.09 15.09
CA PHE A 215 10.31 3.04 15.34
C PHE A 215 10.95 1.72 15.77
N GLU A 216 12.09 1.32 15.17
CA GLU A 216 12.83 0.12 15.59
C GLU A 216 13.40 0.29 17.01
N ASP A 217 13.92 1.46 17.37
CA ASP A 217 14.38 1.76 18.72
C ASP A 217 13.23 1.70 19.73
N LEU A 218 12.09 2.26 19.37
CA LEU A 218 10.86 2.22 20.17
C LEU A 218 10.40 0.78 20.42
N LEU A 219 10.32 -0.06 19.40
CA LEU A 219 9.88 -1.47 19.52
C LEU A 219 10.89 -2.33 20.27
N SER A 220 12.20 -2.08 20.11
CA SER A 220 13.24 -2.87 20.78
C SER A 220 13.50 -2.43 22.23
N GLY A 221 12.85 -1.34 22.68
CA GLY A 221 13.11 -0.73 23.97
C GLY A 221 14.52 -0.16 24.10
N ARG A 222 15.19 0.11 22.96
CA ARG A 222 16.54 0.70 22.93
C ARG A 222 16.46 2.20 23.11
N GLY A 223 17.31 2.73 23.99
CA GLY A 223 17.40 4.15 24.28
C GLY A 223 16.72 4.56 25.59
N ALA A 224 17.12 5.72 26.11
CA ALA A 224 16.48 6.31 27.26
C ALA A 224 15.09 6.81 26.88
N VAL A 225 14.11 6.66 27.77
CA VAL A 225 12.73 7.13 27.53
C VAL A 225 12.69 8.60 27.15
N ALA A 226 13.53 9.44 27.77
CA ALA A 226 13.62 10.87 27.48
C ALA A 226 14.10 11.12 26.03
N ASP A 227 15.02 10.33 25.50
CA ASP A 227 15.46 10.44 24.11
C ASP A 227 14.35 10.05 23.12
N LEU A 228 13.64 8.96 23.41
CA LEU A 228 12.48 8.53 22.61
C LEU A 228 11.38 9.60 22.58
N LEU A 229 11.10 10.26 23.73
CA LEU A 229 10.13 11.36 23.80
C LEU A 229 10.56 12.54 22.92
N ASN A 230 11.84 12.97 23.05
CA ASN A 230 12.38 14.09 22.27
C ASN A 230 12.42 13.79 20.76
N ARG A 231 12.80 12.56 20.37
CA ARG A 231 12.80 12.15 18.95
C ARG A 231 11.38 12.06 18.41
N GLY A 232 10.43 11.54 19.21
CA GLY A 232 9.02 11.50 18.85
C GLY A 232 8.47 12.90 18.55
N GLU A 233 8.74 13.88 19.42
CA GLU A 233 8.28 15.26 19.21
C GLU A 233 8.85 15.89 17.92
N ARG A 234 10.12 15.63 17.59
CA ARG A 234 10.73 16.09 16.33
C ARG A 234 10.04 15.47 15.10
N LEU A 235 9.60 14.24 15.21
CA LEU A 235 8.85 13.52 14.16
C LEU A 235 7.34 13.83 14.18
N GLY A 236 6.89 14.76 15.04
CA GLY A 236 5.50 15.15 15.16
C GLY A 236 4.63 14.22 16.01
N LEU A 237 5.22 13.26 16.72
CA LEU A 237 4.51 12.31 17.59
C LEU A 237 4.75 12.60 19.08
N ARG A 238 3.69 12.99 19.80
CA ARG A 238 3.74 13.25 21.24
C ARG A 238 3.49 11.98 22.03
N LEU A 239 4.55 11.31 22.48
CA LEU A 239 4.49 10.00 23.16
C LEU A 239 4.06 10.03 24.65
N ALA A 240 3.82 11.20 25.23
CA ALA A 240 3.47 11.30 26.65
C ALA A 240 2.05 10.81 27.00
N GLY A 241 1.15 10.79 26.03
CA GLY A 241 -0.26 10.41 26.19
C GLY A 241 -0.56 8.96 25.82
N PRO A 242 -1.84 8.58 25.80
CA PRO A 242 -2.28 7.31 25.24
C PRO A 242 -2.12 7.28 23.72
N HIS A 243 -1.73 6.11 23.20
CA HIS A 243 -1.53 5.86 21.78
C HIS A 243 -2.22 4.59 21.35
N GLN A 244 -2.67 4.59 20.10
CA GLN A 244 -3.20 3.41 19.44
C GLN A 244 -2.45 3.19 18.14
N VAL A 245 -2.16 1.94 17.82
CA VAL A 245 -1.42 1.55 16.62
C VAL A 245 -2.33 0.81 15.66
N MET A 246 -2.22 1.18 14.39
CA MET A 246 -2.81 0.43 13.27
C MET A 246 -1.70 -0.24 12.48
N VAL A 247 -1.95 -1.47 12.03
CA VAL A 247 -1.07 -2.20 11.11
C VAL A 247 -1.87 -2.56 9.87
N VAL A 248 -1.38 -2.11 8.70
CA VAL A 248 -1.98 -2.44 7.41
C VAL A 248 -1.10 -3.48 6.74
N GLY A 249 -1.68 -4.59 6.33
CA GLY A 249 -1.00 -5.66 5.62
C GLY A 249 -1.72 -6.05 4.33
N SER A 250 -0.97 -6.60 3.36
CA SER A 250 -1.52 -7.23 2.17
C SER A 250 -2.21 -8.53 2.53
N THR A 251 -3.30 -8.85 1.81
CA THR A 251 -3.91 -10.19 1.83
C THR A 251 -3.37 -11.08 0.72
N ASP A 252 -2.57 -10.52 -0.20
CA ASP A 252 -1.93 -11.24 -1.29
C ASP A 252 -0.64 -11.94 -0.83
N SER A 253 -0.29 -13.01 -1.51
CA SER A 253 0.84 -13.89 -1.16
C SER A 253 2.21 -13.24 -1.31
N ASP A 254 2.34 -12.12 -2.02
CA ASP A 254 3.59 -11.37 -2.11
C ASP A 254 3.83 -10.44 -0.91
N GLY A 255 2.83 -10.28 -0.03
CA GLY A 255 2.95 -9.63 1.28
C GLY A 255 3.15 -8.13 1.25
N SER A 256 3.22 -7.49 0.09
CA SER A 256 3.43 -6.04 -0.02
C SER A 256 2.14 -5.28 -0.30
N VAL A 257 1.83 -4.30 0.54
CA VAL A 257 0.79 -3.31 0.22
C VAL A 257 1.38 -2.29 -0.72
N SER A 258 0.95 -2.28 -1.98
CA SER A 258 1.37 -1.24 -2.91
C SER A 258 0.69 0.08 -2.56
N LEU A 259 1.45 0.97 -1.92
CA LEU A 259 1.02 2.28 -1.46
C LEU A 259 1.40 3.40 -2.45
N ALA A 260 1.94 3.04 -3.62
CA ALA A 260 2.35 4.01 -4.64
C ALA A 260 1.16 4.82 -5.15
N GLY A 261 1.25 6.14 -5.03
CA GLY A 261 0.24 7.09 -5.52
C GLY A 261 -0.85 7.50 -4.52
N VAL A 262 -0.86 6.97 -3.29
CA VAL A 262 -1.68 7.52 -2.19
C VAL A 262 -0.82 8.44 -1.34
N HIS A 263 -1.28 9.65 -1.11
CA HIS A 263 -0.72 10.54 -0.09
C HIS A 263 -1.23 10.09 1.29
N ILE A 264 -0.78 8.91 1.74
CA ILE A 264 -1.27 8.26 2.95
C ILE A 264 -1.03 9.14 4.17
N ASP A 265 0.15 9.76 4.26
CA ASP A 265 0.48 10.68 5.35
C ASP A 265 -0.55 11.82 5.46
N ALA A 266 -0.99 12.38 4.33
CA ALA A 266 -1.98 13.45 4.29
C ALA A 266 -3.38 12.94 4.73
N VAL A 267 -3.80 11.78 4.22
CA VAL A 267 -5.10 11.17 4.59
C VAL A 267 -5.14 10.87 6.08
N ILE A 268 -4.05 10.30 6.62
CA ILE A 268 -3.97 9.97 8.04
C ILE A 268 -3.90 11.23 8.90
N ALA A 269 -3.09 12.23 8.51
CA ALA A 269 -2.97 13.48 9.26
C ALA A 269 -4.29 14.25 9.33
N GLU A 270 -5.05 14.30 8.23
CA GLU A 270 -6.37 14.91 8.18
C GLU A 270 -7.39 14.16 9.05
N ALA A 271 -7.45 12.83 8.91
CA ALA A 271 -8.41 12.01 9.65
C ALA A 271 -8.06 11.90 11.15
N ALA A 272 -6.77 11.95 11.52
CA ALA A 272 -6.31 11.87 12.90
C ALA A 272 -6.41 13.19 13.67
N ALA A 273 -6.61 14.33 12.98
CA ALA A 273 -6.67 15.62 13.65
C ALA A 273 -7.76 15.65 14.75
N PRO A 274 -7.51 16.22 15.94
CA PRO A 274 -6.34 17.01 16.32
C PRO A 274 -5.16 16.20 16.90
N TYR A 275 -5.19 14.88 16.84
CA TYR A 275 -4.16 14.01 17.41
C TYR A 275 -2.91 13.97 16.53
N SER A 276 -1.75 13.79 17.16
CA SER A 276 -0.50 13.55 16.45
C SER A 276 -0.49 12.13 15.86
N SER A 277 0.10 11.97 14.67
CA SER A 277 0.26 10.67 14.02
C SER A 277 1.64 10.51 13.39
N LEU A 278 2.14 9.28 13.33
CA LEU A 278 3.37 8.91 12.65
C LEU A 278 3.13 7.67 11.81
N VAL A 279 3.53 7.74 10.54
CA VAL A 279 3.41 6.64 9.58
C VAL A 279 4.80 6.07 9.30
N VAL A 280 4.93 4.75 9.36
CA VAL A 280 6.20 4.04 9.14
C VAL A 280 5.95 2.79 8.29
N SER A 281 6.77 2.60 7.27
CA SER A 281 6.78 1.35 6.49
C SER A 281 7.76 0.34 7.08
N ARG A 282 7.27 -0.87 7.42
CA ARG A 282 8.07 -1.94 8.02
C ARG A 282 7.70 -3.31 7.44
N ARG A 283 8.69 -4.01 6.90
CA ARG A 283 8.53 -5.40 6.40
C ARG A 283 7.30 -5.57 5.47
N GLY A 284 7.08 -4.64 4.56
CA GLY A 284 5.95 -4.68 3.64
C GLY A 284 4.59 -4.30 4.26
N ARG A 285 4.54 -3.97 5.56
CA ARG A 285 3.36 -3.46 6.26
C ARG A 285 3.47 -1.97 6.50
N LEU A 286 2.35 -1.28 6.51
CA LEU A 286 2.27 0.10 6.97
C LEU A 286 1.86 0.09 8.44
N VAL A 287 2.60 0.84 9.25
CA VAL A 287 2.29 1.03 10.68
C VAL A 287 1.97 2.48 10.92
N VAL A 288 0.83 2.75 11.52
CA VAL A 288 0.37 4.08 11.91
C VAL A 288 0.28 4.14 13.43
N ILE A 289 1.04 5.03 14.03
CA ILE A 289 0.95 5.35 15.45
C ILE A 289 0.18 6.65 15.56
N MET A 290 -0.87 6.70 16.36
CA MET A 290 -1.61 7.93 16.61
C MET A 290 -1.91 8.14 18.08
N GLY A 291 -1.96 9.41 18.50
CA GLY A 291 -2.53 9.79 19.78
C GLY A 291 -4.01 9.41 19.85
N SER A 292 -4.49 9.06 21.05
CA SER A 292 -5.89 8.66 21.26
C SER A 292 -6.40 9.23 22.57
N ALA A 293 -7.66 9.64 22.60
CA ALA A 293 -8.35 9.97 23.85
C ALA A 293 -9.01 8.74 24.51
N GLY A 294 -8.86 7.56 23.91
CA GLY A 294 -9.47 6.32 24.40
C GLY A 294 -10.85 6.02 23.83
N GLY A 295 -11.27 6.77 22.81
CA GLY A 295 -12.52 6.55 22.06
C GLY A 295 -12.33 5.77 20.76
N ASP A 296 -13.25 5.98 19.82
CA ASP A 296 -13.27 5.31 18.50
C ASP A 296 -12.49 6.07 17.39
N GLU A 297 -11.64 7.05 17.79
CA GLU A 297 -10.92 7.91 16.86
C GLU A 297 -10.07 7.10 15.86
N ALA A 298 -9.34 6.11 16.36
CA ALA A 298 -8.53 5.24 15.50
C ALA A 298 -9.37 4.41 14.52
N ALA A 299 -10.60 4.05 14.88
CA ALA A 299 -11.49 3.37 13.97
C ALA A 299 -11.96 4.29 12.83
N ALA A 300 -12.21 5.57 13.13
CA ALA A 300 -12.55 6.55 12.10
C ALA A 300 -11.38 6.77 11.13
N VAL A 301 -10.15 6.87 11.64
CA VAL A 301 -8.92 6.97 10.83
C VAL A 301 -8.73 5.71 9.98
N ALA A 302 -8.93 4.52 10.56
CA ALA A 302 -8.84 3.26 9.83
C ALA A 302 -9.87 3.18 8.69
N GLN A 303 -11.08 3.64 8.90
CA GLN A 303 -12.12 3.70 7.86
C GLN A 303 -11.77 4.70 6.75
N ALA A 304 -11.25 5.88 7.11
CA ALA A 304 -10.78 6.86 6.12
C ALA A 304 -9.65 6.30 5.26
N LEU A 305 -8.69 5.62 5.88
CA LEU A 305 -7.59 4.92 5.20
C LEU A 305 -8.11 3.80 4.31
N ALA A 306 -9.03 2.97 4.80
CA ALA A 306 -9.69 1.92 4.04
C ALA A 306 -10.34 2.46 2.77
N ALA A 307 -11.12 3.55 2.90
CA ALA A 307 -11.75 4.21 1.77
C ALA A 307 -10.74 4.79 0.76
N ALA A 308 -9.59 5.32 1.23
CA ALA A 308 -8.53 5.80 0.35
C ALA A 308 -7.85 4.67 -0.43
N LEU A 309 -7.57 3.55 0.23
CA LEU A 309 -6.99 2.35 -0.39
C LEU A 309 -7.96 1.71 -1.41
N ALA A 310 -9.26 1.67 -1.10
CA ALA A 310 -10.29 1.17 -2.02
C ALA A 310 -10.36 2.00 -3.31
N ARG A 311 -10.41 3.33 -3.21
CA ARG A 311 -10.40 4.24 -4.37
C ARG A 311 -9.16 4.03 -5.25
N GLN A 312 -8.01 3.79 -4.65
CA GLN A 312 -6.79 3.52 -5.39
C GLN A 312 -6.85 2.18 -6.14
N ALA A 313 -7.38 1.14 -5.51
CA ALA A 313 -7.54 -0.17 -6.13
C ALA A 313 -8.47 -0.11 -7.37
N GLU A 314 -9.56 0.65 -7.29
CA GLU A 314 -10.48 0.91 -8.40
C GLU A 314 -9.80 1.65 -9.56
N GLY A 315 -9.01 2.68 -9.26
CA GLY A 315 -8.29 3.47 -10.27
C GLY A 315 -7.24 2.67 -11.05
N ARG A 316 -6.68 1.62 -10.45
CA ARG A 316 -5.70 0.71 -11.10
C ARG A 316 -6.36 -0.34 -12.00
N SER A 317 -7.62 -0.66 -11.74
CA SER A 317 -8.37 -1.66 -12.51
C SER A 317 -8.98 -1.10 -13.80
N GLY A 318 -8.43 -0.06 -14.40
CA GLY A 318 -8.91 0.71 -15.56
C GLY A 318 -9.39 -0.05 -16.81
N GLY A 319 -9.96 -1.24 -16.63
CA GLY A 319 -10.75 -2.00 -17.60
C GLY A 319 -12.04 -2.43 -16.93
N ALA A 320 -13.15 -2.22 -17.62
CA ALA A 320 -14.51 -2.58 -17.22
C ALA A 320 -14.58 -4.00 -16.64
N ARG A 321 -14.45 -4.10 -15.31
CA ARG A 321 -14.77 -5.31 -14.59
C ARG A 321 -16.28 -5.26 -14.39
N GLU A 322 -16.99 -6.22 -14.95
CA GLU A 322 -18.42 -6.40 -14.67
C GLU A 322 -18.60 -6.46 -13.13
N PRO A 323 -19.69 -5.90 -12.58
CA PRO A 323 -19.98 -5.94 -11.15
C PRO A 323 -20.31 -7.37 -10.72
N GLY A 324 -19.25 -8.19 -10.54
CA GLY A 324 -19.32 -9.43 -9.80
C GLY A 324 -19.18 -9.13 -8.31
N PRO A 325 -19.57 -10.04 -7.40
CA PRO A 325 -19.37 -9.85 -5.97
C PRO A 325 -17.89 -9.54 -5.72
N ALA A 326 -17.61 -8.34 -5.20
CA ALA A 326 -16.27 -7.89 -4.90
C ALA A 326 -15.62 -8.90 -3.95
N GLY A 327 -14.52 -9.52 -4.39
CA GLY A 327 -13.70 -10.34 -3.51
C GLY A 327 -13.17 -9.49 -2.35
N PRO A 328 -12.63 -10.11 -1.29
CA PRO A 328 -12.04 -9.36 -0.19
C PRO A 328 -10.95 -8.41 -0.73
N PRO A 329 -10.80 -7.22 -0.13
CA PRO A 329 -9.79 -6.27 -0.57
C PRO A 329 -8.38 -6.88 -0.45
N PRO A 330 -7.42 -6.47 -1.30
CA PRO A 330 -6.05 -7.00 -1.26
C PRO A 330 -5.26 -6.50 -0.04
N TRP A 331 -5.92 -5.84 0.90
CA TRP A 331 -5.34 -5.29 2.13
C TRP A 331 -6.31 -5.45 3.31
N ARG A 332 -5.74 -5.40 4.52
CA ARG A 332 -6.50 -5.40 5.79
C ARG A 332 -5.83 -4.47 6.79
N ILE A 333 -6.64 -3.80 7.60
CA ILE A 333 -6.20 -2.91 8.68
C ILE A 333 -6.53 -3.57 10.01
N ALA A 334 -5.53 -3.71 10.89
CA ALA A 334 -5.73 -4.18 12.24
C ALA A 334 -5.44 -3.05 13.25
N LEU A 335 -6.30 -2.92 14.27
CA LEU A 335 -6.21 -1.92 15.34
C LEU A 335 -5.81 -2.59 16.65
N GLY A 336 -4.68 -2.17 17.25
CA GLY A 336 -4.36 -2.48 18.64
C GLY A 336 -5.23 -1.71 19.61
N ARG A 337 -5.10 -1.96 20.90
CA ARG A 337 -5.77 -1.18 21.96
C ARG A 337 -4.95 0.05 22.31
N SER A 338 -5.60 1.05 22.91
CA SER A 338 -4.94 2.29 23.35
C SER A 338 -4.20 2.07 24.66
N TYR A 339 -2.93 2.51 24.72
CA TYR A 339 -2.07 2.45 25.91
C TYR A 339 -1.21 3.70 26.04
N PRO A 340 -0.85 4.11 27.28
CA PRO A 340 -0.02 5.28 27.50
C PRO A 340 1.47 5.01 27.31
N GLY A 341 2.19 6.01 26.82
CA GLY A 341 3.65 6.06 26.75
C GLY A 341 4.29 5.14 25.70
N PRO A 342 5.62 5.16 25.61
CA PRO A 342 6.39 4.38 24.63
C PRO A 342 6.12 2.88 24.68
N SER A 343 6.12 2.27 25.88
CA SER A 343 5.79 0.84 26.05
C SER A 343 4.36 0.51 25.64
N GLY A 344 3.45 1.48 25.76
CA GLY A 344 2.08 1.37 25.30
C GLY A 344 1.98 1.26 23.78
N VAL A 345 2.81 2.01 23.06
CA VAL A 345 2.90 1.90 21.58
C VAL A 345 3.37 0.51 21.17
N VAL A 346 4.42 -0.03 21.84
CA VAL A 346 4.91 -1.41 21.58
C VAL A 346 3.79 -2.42 21.75
N ARG A 347 3.10 -2.36 22.87
CA ARG A 347 2.02 -3.29 23.18
C ARG A 347 0.86 -3.18 22.18
N SER A 348 0.46 -1.96 21.80
CA SER A 348 -0.58 -1.73 20.82
C SER A 348 -0.19 -2.24 19.43
N HIS A 349 1.10 -2.06 19.04
CA HIS A 349 1.65 -2.59 17.80
C HIS A 349 1.59 -4.13 17.76
N ASP A 350 2.05 -4.79 18.81
CA ASP A 350 2.07 -6.26 18.86
C ASP A 350 0.65 -6.83 18.79
N GLU A 351 -0.29 -6.23 19.53
CA GLU A 351 -1.71 -6.61 19.45
C GLU A 351 -2.30 -6.42 18.06
N ALA A 352 -1.97 -5.31 17.36
CA ALA A 352 -2.43 -5.07 16.00
C ALA A 352 -1.80 -6.06 15.00
N ALA A 353 -0.51 -6.34 15.14
CA ALA A 353 0.20 -7.30 14.28
C ALA A 353 -0.36 -8.71 14.45
N ASP A 354 -0.56 -9.16 15.69
CA ASP A 354 -1.16 -10.46 16.01
C ASP A 354 -2.60 -10.55 15.48
N ALA A 355 -3.39 -9.47 15.65
CA ALA A 355 -4.76 -9.43 15.15
C ALA A 355 -4.83 -9.54 13.62
N LEU A 356 -3.89 -8.89 12.92
CA LEU A 356 -3.77 -8.98 11.47
C LEU A 356 -3.49 -10.43 11.03
N ASP A 357 -2.51 -11.08 11.68
CA ASP A 357 -2.12 -12.46 11.36
C ASP A 357 -3.26 -13.45 11.67
N VAL A 358 -3.96 -13.28 12.79
CA VAL A 358 -5.14 -14.05 13.14
C VAL A 358 -6.26 -13.87 12.11
N ALA A 359 -6.56 -12.62 11.74
CA ALA A 359 -7.62 -12.33 10.78
C ALA A 359 -7.32 -12.91 9.39
N GLN A 360 -6.06 -12.93 8.98
CA GLN A 360 -5.62 -13.58 7.72
C GLN A 360 -5.84 -15.10 7.78
N ARG A 361 -5.37 -15.76 8.83
CA ARG A 361 -5.51 -17.22 9.01
C ARG A 361 -6.97 -17.66 9.12
N LEU A 362 -7.78 -16.88 9.82
CA LEU A 362 -9.22 -17.14 9.93
C LEU A 362 -9.99 -16.77 8.64
N GLY A 363 -9.36 -16.12 7.67
CA GLY A 363 -10.02 -15.69 6.43
C GLY A 363 -11.16 -14.72 6.70
N LEU A 364 -11.05 -13.82 7.70
CA LEU A 364 -12.09 -12.83 7.99
C LEU A 364 -12.33 -11.94 6.77
N SER A 365 -13.57 -11.54 6.54
CA SER A 365 -13.94 -10.66 5.43
C SER A 365 -13.83 -9.18 5.77
N ASP A 366 -13.73 -8.84 7.06
CA ASP A 366 -13.71 -7.46 7.52
C ASP A 366 -12.42 -6.76 7.06
N GLU A 367 -12.58 -5.56 6.51
CA GLU A 367 -11.47 -4.70 6.08
C GLU A 367 -10.68 -4.15 7.27
N VAL A 368 -11.40 -3.84 8.36
CA VAL A 368 -10.84 -3.33 9.60
C VAL A 368 -11.16 -4.28 10.74
N VAL A 369 -10.12 -4.81 11.39
CA VAL A 369 -10.26 -5.71 12.54
C VAL A 369 -9.69 -5.07 13.80
N ARG A 370 -10.32 -5.30 14.94
CA ARG A 370 -9.86 -4.79 16.24
C ARG A 370 -9.23 -5.94 17.03
N ALA A 371 -8.05 -5.72 17.59
CA ALA A 371 -7.40 -6.71 18.45
C ALA A 371 -8.26 -7.09 19.65
N ALA A 372 -9.05 -6.15 20.17
CA ALA A 372 -9.99 -6.41 21.26
C ALA A 372 -11.03 -7.50 20.94
N ASP A 373 -11.49 -7.54 19.68
CA ASP A 373 -12.49 -8.51 19.22
C ASP A 373 -11.89 -9.91 18.97
N LEU A 374 -10.55 -9.96 18.84
CA LEU A 374 -9.81 -11.19 18.56
C LEU A 374 -9.02 -11.73 19.76
N LEU A 375 -9.26 -11.20 20.97
CA LEU A 375 -8.55 -11.60 22.19
C LEU A 375 -8.56 -13.08 22.46
N ILE A 376 -9.71 -13.75 22.26
CA ILE A 376 -9.83 -15.19 22.48
C ILE A 376 -8.86 -15.98 21.58
N TYR A 377 -8.73 -15.57 20.35
CA TYR A 377 -7.84 -16.22 19.38
C TYR A 377 -6.37 -15.98 19.72
N GLN A 378 -6.03 -14.78 20.20
CA GLN A 378 -4.67 -14.45 20.67
C GLN A 378 -4.29 -15.28 21.90
N VAL A 379 -5.25 -15.50 22.84
CA VAL A 379 -5.06 -16.38 24.00
C VAL A 379 -4.78 -17.81 23.56
N LEU A 380 -5.55 -18.33 22.60
CA LEU A 380 -5.38 -19.69 22.09
C LEU A 380 -4.04 -19.87 21.37
N LEU A 381 -3.53 -18.83 20.68
CA LEU A 381 -2.25 -18.87 19.97
C LEU A 381 -1.01 -18.78 20.87
N ARG A 382 -1.17 -18.33 22.11
CA ARG A 382 -0.03 -18.16 23.03
C ARG A 382 0.68 -19.48 23.33
N ASP A 383 -0.09 -20.57 23.41
CA ASP A 383 0.46 -21.91 23.59
C ASP A 383 0.17 -22.76 22.37
N ARG A 384 1.07 -22.66 21.38
CA ARG A 384 0.96 -23.41 20.13
C ARG A 384 1.04 -24.91 20.34
N ALA A 385 1.82 -25.37 21.33
CA ALA A 385 1.93 -26.79 21.65
C ALA A 385 0.61 -27.33 22.20
N ALA A 386 0.01 -26.63 23.17
CA ALA A 386 -1.28 -27.05 23.74
C ALA A 386 -2.41 -27.07 22.70
N ILE A 387 -2.47 -26.06 21.80
CA ILE A 387 -3.50 -26.05 20.75
C ILE A 387 -3.27 -27.16 19.70
N THR A 388 -1.98 -27.45 19.40
CA THR A 388 -1.62 -28.56 18.50
C THR A 388 -2.04 -29.89 19.09
N ASP A 389 -1.74 -30.14 20.38
CA ASP A 389 -2.13 -31.35 21.08
C ASP A 389 -3.65 -31.51 21.16
N LEU A 390 -4.38 -30.44 21.42
CA LEU A 390 -5.85 -30.43 21.42
C LEU A 390 -6.41 -30.85 20.05
N VAL A 391 -5.89 -30.25 18.95
CA VAL A 391 -6.31 -30.57 17.58
C VAL A 391 -5.98 -32.03 17.25
N GLN A 392 -4.78 -32.49 17.60
CA GLN A 392 -4.36 -33.88 17.38
C GLN A 392 -5.28 -34.86 18.14
N THR A 393 -5.52 -34.60 19.40
CA THR A 393 -6.29 -35.48 20.26
C THR A 393 -7.77 -35.58 19.82
N LEU A 394 -8.40 -34.43 19.50
CA LEU A 394 -9.82 -34.39 19.23
C LEU A 394 -10.18 -34.57 17.76
N LEU A 395 -9.38 -34.03 16.84
CA LEU A 395 -9.77 -33.95 15.43
C LEU A 395 -9.03 -34.91 14.51
N THR A 396 -7.87 -35.46 14.89
CA THR A 396 -7.17 -36.46 14.05
C THR A 396 -8.05 -37.68 13.75
N PRO A 397 -8.92 -38.19 14.65
CA PRO A 397 -9.83 -39.29 14.31
C PRO A 397 -10.73 -39.01 13.12
N LEU A 398 -11.05 -37.74 12.82
CA LEU A 398 -11.86 -37.34 11.66
C LEU A 398 -11.18 -37.67 10.32
N ALA A 399 -9.87 -37.79 10.28
CA ALA A 399 -9.14 -38.19 9.07
C ALA A 399 -9.49 -39.60 8.60
N ARG A 400 -10.03 -40.46 9.51
CA ARG A 400 -10.49 -41.80 9.18
C ARG A 400 -11.86 -41.83 8.46
N ALA A 401 -12.53 -40.67 8.34
CA ALA A 401 -13.78 -40.62 7.62
C ALA A 401 -13.61 -40.80 6.13
N ARG A 402 -14.59 -41.42 5.45
CA ARG A 402 -14.64 -41.48 4.01
C ARG A 402 -14.75 -40.04 3.45
N GLY A 403 -13.71 -39.55 2.75
CA GLY A 403 -13.58 -38.16 2.28
C GLY A 403 -12.71 -37.29 3.18
N GLY A 404 -12.06 -37.88 4.21
CA GLY A 404 -11.14 -37.17 5.10
C GLY A 404 -11.79 -36.28 6.16
N ALA A 405 -10.96 -35.48 6.85
CA ALA A 405 -11.42 -34.60 7.92
C ALA A 405 -12.14 -33.32 7.40
N ALA A 406 -11.74 -32.79 6.25
CA ALA A 406 -12.19 -31.49 5.78
C ALA A 406 -13.71 -31.28 5.70
N PRO A 407 -14.54 -32.25 5.18
CA PRO A 407 -16.00 -32.08 5.15
C PRO A 407 -16.64 -32.06 6.53
N LEU A 408 -16.07 -32.80 7.52
CA LEU A 408 -16.56 -32.84 8.89
C LEU A 408 -16.17 -31.57 9.65
N LEU A 409 -14.94 -31.05 9.44
CA LEU A 409 -14.49 -29.77 9.98
C LEU A 409 -15.34 -28.61 9.48
N ALA A 410 -15.57 -28.54 8.17
CA ALA A 410 -16.46 -27.50 7.61
C ALA A 410 -17.87 -27.57 8.20
N THR A 411 -18.36 -28.80 8.52
CA THR A 411 -19.66 -28.96 9.13
C THR A 411 -19.67 -28.48 10.58
N LEU A 412 -18.63 -28.80 11.37
CA LEU A 412 -18.51 -28.32 12.75
C LEU A 412 -18.37 -26.81 12.79
N ASP A 413 -17.55 -26.24 11.91
CA ASP A 413 -17.33 -24.79 11.80
C ASP A 413 -18.66 -24.06 11.51
N ALA A 414 -19.39 -24.47 10.48
CA ALA A 414 -20.68 -23.90 10.14
C ALA A 414 -21.75 -24.12 11.27
N TYR A 415 -21.71 -25.26 11.93
CA TYR A 415 -22.62 -25.57 13.02
C TYR A 415 -22.41 -24.64 14.21
N TYR A 416 -21.14 -24.47 14.64
CA TYR A 416 -20.84 -23.60 15.77
C TYR A 416 -20.95 -22.10 15.39
N ALA A 417 -20.65 -21.71 14.16
CA ALA A 417 -20.88 -20.36 13.67
C ALA A 417 -22.34 -19.92 13.72
N ARG A 418 -23.25 -20.90 13.66
CA ARG A 418 -24.72 -20.68 13.77
C ARG A 418 -25.30 -21.04 15.13
N GLY A 419 -24.45 -21.05 16.17
CA GLY A 419 -24.92 -21.31 17.55
C GLY A 419 -25.50 -22.69 17.77
N GLY A 420 -25.05 -23.72 17.05
CA GLY A 420 -25.53 -25.09 17.19
C GLY A 420 -26.83 -25.39 16.42
N VAL A 421 -27.21 -24.55 15.43
CA VAL A 421 -28.44 -24.73 14.64
C VAL A 421 -28.15 -25.43 13.32
N ALA A 422 -28.45 -26.73 13.25
CA ALA A 422 -28.16 -27.55 12.06
C ALA A 422 -28.87 -27.08 10.79
N VAL A 423 -30.08 -26.50 10.88
CA VAL A 423 -30.80 -25.95 9.73
C VAL A 423 -30.04 -24.74 9.12
N ALA A 424 -29.52 -23.88 9.96
CA ALA A 424 -28.73 -22.71 9.51
C ALA A 424 -27.38 -23.14 8.90
N ALA A 425 -26.68 -24.08 9.55
CA ALA A 425 -25.47 -24.67 9.01
C ALA A 425 -25.66 -25.36 7.65
N ALA A 426 -26.80 -26.03 7.46
CA ALA A 426 -27.15 -26.69 6.21
C ALA A 426 -27.30 -25.68 5.03
N ARG A 427 -27.89 -24.51 5.32
CA ARG A 427 -28.01 -23.42 4.32
C ARG A 427 -26.63 -22.88 3.91
N ASP A 428 -25.76 -22.62 4.87
CA ASP A 428 -24.42 -22.09 4.61
C ASP A 428 -23.55 -23.07 3.80
N LEU A 429 -23.72 -24.37 4.08
CA LEU A 429 -22.99 -25.43 3.39
C LEU A 429 -23.62 -25.87 2.07
N HIS A 430 -24.78 -25.32 1.70
CA HIS A 430 -25.60 -25.78 0.58
C HIS A 430 -25.91 -27.30 0.63
N LEU A 431 -26.17 -27.80 1.83
CA LEU A 431 -26.48 -29.19 2.11
C LEU A 431 -27.90 -29.38 2.63
N SER A 432 -28.40 -30.61 2.57
CA SER A 432 -29.63 -30.94 3.30
C SER A 432 -29.41 -31.04 4.81
N VAL A 433 -30.39 -30.68 5.61
CA VAL A 433 -30.33 -30.81 7.09
C VAL A 433 -29.98 -32.25 7.50
N ARG A 434 -30.50 -33.26 6.79
CA ARG A 434 -30.17 -34.67 7.02
C ARG A 434 -28.66 -34.95 6.80
N ALA A 435 -28.04 -34.34 5.80
CA ALA A 435 -26.61 -34.50 5.56
C ALA A 435 -25.78 -33.89 6.69
N VAL A 436 -26.14 -32.69 7.18
CA VAL A 436 -25.48 -32.06 8.31
C VAL A 436 -25.62 -32.90 9.57
N THR A 437 -26.85 -33.35 9.92
CA THR A 437 -27.08 -34.19 11.08
C THR A 437 -26.30 -35.52 10.98
N TYR A 438 -26.23 -36.13 9.81
CA TYR A 438 -25.41 -37.32 9.58
C TYR A 438 -23.91 -37.05 9.83
N ARG A 439 -23.39 -35.93 9.34
CA ARG A 439 -21.98 -35.55 9.56
C ARG A 439 -21.69 -35.29 11.03
N LEU A 440 -22.59 -34.61 11.77
CA LEU A 440 -22.44 -34.37 13.21
C LEU A 440 -22.45 -35.70 13.99
N ALA A 441 -23.37 -36.63 13.66
CA ALA A 441 -23.38 -37.96 14.24
C ALA A 441 -22.05 -38.70 13.93
N ARG A 442 -21.52 -38.56 12.74
CA ARG A 442 -20.24 -39.17 12.37
C ARG A 442 -19.05 -38.56 13.14
N VAL A 443 -19.08 -37.25 13.41
CA VAL A 443 -18.10 -36.62 14.31
C VAL A 443 -18.15 -37.25 15.68
N ARG A 444 -19.33 -37.37 16.27
CA ARG A 444 -19.53 -38.02 17.57
C ARG A 444 -18.98 -39.44 17.61
N GLU A 445 -19.27 -40.23 16.58
CA GLU A 445 -18.81 -41.60 16.46
C GLU A 445 -17.27 -41.71 16.41
N LEU A 446 -16.63 -40.82 15.66
CA LEU A 446 -15.18 -40.84 15.46
C LEU A 446 -14.38 -40.23 16.61
N THR A 447 -14.90 -39.19 17.25
CA THR A 447 -14.21 -38.46 18.31
C THR A 447 -14.62 -38.87 19.72
N GLY A 448 -15.76 -39.59 19.85
CA GLY A 448 -16.37 -39.86 21.13
C GLY A 448 -17.00 -38.66 21.83
N ARG A 449 -17.05 -37.51 21.14
CA ARG A 449 -17.57 -36.24 21.66
C ARG A 449 -18.85 -35.84 20.93
N ASP A 450 -19.87 -35.42 21.68
CA ASP A 450 -21.13 -34.99 21.09
C ASP A 450 -21.10 -33.47 20.77
N PRO A 451 -21.17 -33.09 19.49
CA PRO A 451 -21.18 -31.65 19.12
C PRO A 451 -22.36 -30.85 19.73
N ALA A 452 -23.43 -31.52 20.17
CA ALA A 452 -24.58 -30.86 20.77
C ALA A 452 -24.51 -30.81 22.32
N ASP A 453 -23.64 -31.59 22.95
CA ASP A 453 -23.40 -31.49 24.39
C ASP A 453 -22.58 -30.28 24.76
N PRO A 454 -23.00 -29.41 25.70
CA PRO A 454 -22.28 -28.16 26.01
C PRO A 454 -20.83 -28.34 26.46
N ALA A 455 -20.50 -29.42 27.18
CA ALA A 455 -19.13 -29.69 27.66
C ALA A 455 -18.21 -30.13 26.52
N ASP A 456 -18.71 -31.00 25.64
CA ASP A 456 -17.97 -31.45 24.45
C ASP A 456 -17.90 -30.38 23.37
N ALA A 457 -18.97 -29.61 23.22
CA ALA A 457 -19.07 -28.54 22.22
C ALA A 457 -17.99 -27.49 22.37
N LEU A 458 -17.68 -27.04 23.60
CA LEU A 458 -16.60 -26.08 23.85
C LEU A 458 -15.24 -26.63 23.40
N ALA A 459 -14.92 -27.87 23.76
CA ALA A 459 -13.65 -28.49 23.40
C ALA A 459 -13.52 -28.68 21.88
N LEU A 460 -14.60 -29.14 21.21
CA LEU A 460 -14.65 -29.29 19.76
C LEU A 460 -14.55 -27.92 19.04
N GLN A 461 -15.23 -26.88 19.54
CA GLN A 461 -15.19 -25.53 18.96
C GLN A 461 -13.78 -24.94 19.04
N VAL A 462 -13.13 -25.05 20.21
CA VAL A 462 -11.73 -24.59 20.37
C VAL A 462 -10.79 -25.39 19.47
N ALA A 463 -10.97 -26.70 19.34
CA ALA A 463 -10.17 -27.53 18.46
C ALA A 463 -10.37 -27.16 16.98
N VAL A 464 -11.60 -26.86 16.53
CA VAL A 464 -11.88 -26.41 15.16
C VAL A 464 -11.22 -25.07 14.87
N ILE A 465 -11.28 -24.12 15.81
CA ILE A 465 -10.56 -22.85 15.72
C ILE A 465 -9.06 -23.11 15.60
N GLY A 466 -8.50 -23.96 16.46
CA GLY A 466 -7.10 -24.35 16.44
C GLY A 466 -6.70 -25.00 15.10
N ALA A 467 -7.51 -25.89 14.57
CA ALA A 467 -7.28 -26.52 13.28
C ALA A 467 -7.18 -25.50 12.13
N ARG A 468 -8.06 -24.49 12.10
CA ARG A 468 -8.01 -23.40 11.13
C ARG A 468 -6.73 -22.55 11.26
N MET A 469 -6.33 -22.27 12.50
CA MET A 469 -5.12 -21.47 12.78
C MET A 469 -3.83 -22.22 12.45
N LEU A 470 -3.87 -23.55 12.44
CA LEU A 470 -2.75 -24.45 12.10
C LEU A 470 -2.78 -24.93 10.64
N ASP A 471 -3.77 -24.46 9.85
CA ASP A 471 -4.04 -24.91 8.47
C ASP A 471 -4.22 -26.44 8.36
N TRP A 472 -4.67 -27.07 9.45
CA TRP A 472 -4.96 -28.52 9.45
C TRP A 472 -6.37 -28.76 8.84
N PRO A 473 -6.58 -29.79 8.00
CA PRO A 473 -5.66 -30.90 7.68
C PRO A 473 -4.79 -30.71 6.45
N ALA A 474 -4.76 -29.51 5.85
CA ALA A 474 -3.93 -29.25 4.67
C ALA A 474 -2.43 -29.37 5.00
N ILE A 475 -2.03 -28.88 6.18
CA ILE A 475 -0.69 -29.05 6.72
C ILE A 475 -0.73 -30.13 7.81
N PRO A 476 0.03 -31.23 7.67
CA PRO A 476 0.15 -32.24 8.71
C PRO A 476 0.74 -31.64 10.00
N LEU A 477 0.18 -32.00 11.15
CA LEU A 477 0.73 -31.60 12.44
C LEU A 477 1.90 -32.54 12.80
N GLU A 478 3.09 -31.97 12.95
CA GLU A 478 4.24 -32.71 13.45
C GLU A 478 4.02 -33.06 14.94
N ARG A 479 4.40 -34.27 15.33
CA ARG A 479 4.50 -34.65 16.73
C ARG A 479 5.87 -34.22 17.21
N GLU A 480 5.93 -33.29 18.14
CA GLU A 480 7.16 -33.05 18.90
C GLU A 480 7.50 -34.25 19.79
#